data_cf54f8e89fe18d0add00602df44d1b03
#
_entry.id   cf54f8e89fe18d0add00602df44d1b03
#
_cell.length_a   1.000
_cell.length_b   1.000
_cell.length_c   1.000
_cell.angle_alpha   90.00
_cell.angle_beta   90.00
_cell.angle_gamma   90.00
#
_symmetry.space_group_name_H-M   'P 1'
#
loop_
_entity.id
_entity.type
_entity.pdbx_description
1 polymer ?
#
loop_
_entity_poly.entity_id
_entity_poly.type
_entity_poly.pdbx_seq_one_letter_code
_entity_poly.pdbx_strand_id
1 'polypeptide(L)' 'MEERKEALQHRIVWTDRKRGNITGVTDVSSFDETTVILETDQGILTLKGKDLHIGKLSLEQGEVELDGVIESMVY' A
#
# COMPACT_ATOMS: atom_id res chain seq x y z
N MET A 1 12.74 12.33 13.76
CA MET A 1 12.32 12.31 13.46
C MET A 1 11.48 12.52 13.11
N GLU A 2 11.35 12.77 13.05
CA GLU A 2 10.65 12.87 12.67
C GLU A 2 9.72 13.12 12.35
N GLU A 3 9.47 13.30 12.39
CA GLU A 3 8.63 13.43 12.07
C GLU A 3 7.78 13.69 11.59
N ARG A 4 7.43 13.57 11.28
CA ARG A 4 6.64 13.76 10.70
C ARG A 4 5.44 14.00 10.78
N LYS A 5 5.20 14.33 10.62
CA LYS A 5 4.05 14.55 11.11
C LYS A 5 2.90 14.74 10.24
N GLU A 6 3.04 15.41 9.32
CA GLU A 6 1.92 15.64 8.52
C GLU A 6 1.63 14.52 7.67
N ALA A 7 2.51 13.68 7.55
CA ALA A 7 2.30 12.51 6.79
C ALA A 7 1.31 11.58 7.44
N LEU A 8 0.42 12.11 8.18
CA LEU A 8 -0.52 11.30 8.88
C LEU A 8 -1.38 10.48 7.99
N GLN A 9 -1.67 10.96 6.80
CA GLN A 9 -2.56 10.26 5.93
C GLN A 9 -1.93 9.13 5.19
N HIS A 10 -0.61 9.11 5.10
CA HIS A 10 0.06 8.06 4.34
C HIS A 10 0.80 7.14 5.28
N ARG A 11 0.35 5.91 5.35
CA ARG A 11 0.90 4.98 6.31
C ARG A 11 0.87 3.58 5.72
N ILE A 12 1.94 2.84 5.96
CA ILE A 12 2.06 1.47 5.49
C ILE A 12 2.39 0.59 6.70
N VAL A 13 1.58 -0.42 6.91
CA VAL A 13 1.78 -1.35 8.02
C VAL A 13 1.74 -2.76 7.49
N TRP A 14 2.75 -3.56 7.78
CA TRP A 14 2.80 -4.96 7.41
C TRP A 14 2.86 -5.82 8.65
N THR A 15 2.10 -6.90 8.65
CA THR A 15 2.10 -7.87 9.73
C THR A 15 2.59 -9.17 9.16
N ASP A 16 3.73 -9.65 9.68
CA ASP A 16 4.32 -10.92 9.27
C ASP A 16 4.55 -11.02 7.76
N ARG A 17 4.68 -9.88 7.09
CA ARG A 17 4.90 -9.82 5.66
C ARG A 17 3.80 -10.48 4.84
N LYS A 18 2.65 -10.74 5.46
CA LYS A 18 1.54 -11.40 4.79
C LYS A 18 0.32 -10.53 4.67
N ARG A 19 0.24 -9.49 5.46
CA ARG A 19 -0.90 -8.59 5.45
C ARG A 19 -0.43 -7.18 5.64
N GLY A 20 -0.83 -6.31 4.75
CA GLY A 20 -0.44 -4.93 4.80
C GLY A 20 -1.64 -4.02 4.74
N ASN A 21 -1.52 -2.88 5.39
CA ASN A 21 -2.54 -1.85 5.37
C ASN A 21 -1.86 -0.56 4.96
N ILE A 22 -2.39 0.08 3.91
CA ILE A 22 -1.81 1.29 3.37
C ILE A 22 -2.87 2.37 3.36
N THR A 23 -2.57 3.51 3.96
CA THR A 23 -3.49 4.65 3.95
C THR A 23 -2.89 5.77 3.12
N GLY A 24 -3.70 6.75 2.78
CA GLY A 24 -3.26 7.85 1.93
C GLY A 24 -3.26 7.50 0.46
N VAL A 25 -3.97 6.42 0.09
CA VAL A 25 -4.05 5.97 -1.30
C VAL A 25 -5.14 6.76 -2.01
N THR A 26 -4.80 7.31 -3.16
CA THR A 26 -5.78 8.08 -3.94
C THR A 26 -6.35 7.26 -5.09
N ASP A 27 -5.62 6.23 -5.55
CA ASP A 27 -6.13 5.39 -6.63
C ASP A 27 -5.29 4.13 -6.73
N VAL A 28 -5.84 3.11 -7.37
CA VAL A 28 -5.10 1.89 -7.68
C VAL A 28 -4.80 1.93 -9.17
N SER A 29 -3.53 2.05 -9.50
CA SER A 29 -3.10 2.19 -10.88
C SER A 29 -3.02 0.84 -11.57
N SER A 30 -2.58 -0.19 -10.87
CA SER A 30 -2.45 -1.53 -11.43
C SER A 30 -2.44 -2.55 -10.31
N PHE A 31 -2.94 -3.73 -10.59
CA PHE A 31 -2.97 -4.80 -9.60
C PHE A 31 -2.72 -6.14 -10.30
N ASP A 32 -1.77 -6.90 -9.74
CA ASP A 32 -1.42 -8.21 -10.24
C ASP A 32 -0.97 -9.03 -9.04
N GLU A 33 -0.91 -10.34 -9.18
CA GLU A 33 -0.49 -11.21 -8.08
C GLU A 33 0.95 -10.95 -7.63
N THR A 34 1.76 -10.38 -8.51
CA THR A 34 3.16 -10.12 -8.18
C THR A 34 3.49 -8.65 -8.09
N THR A 35 2.60 -7.77 -8.54
CA THR A 35 2.88 -6.34 -8.55
C THR A 35 1.59 -5.56 -8.31
N VAL A 36 1.67 -4.60 -7.41
CA VAL A 36 0.56 -3.68 -7.17
C VAL A 36 1.11 -2.27 -7.25
N ILE A 37 0.46 -1.41 -8.04
CA ILE A 37 0.88 -0.03 -8.19
C ILE A 37 -0.24 0.86 -7.71
N LEU A 38 0.06 1.66 -6.70
CA LEU A 38 -0.90 2.54 -6.05
C LEU A 38 -0.47 3.98 -6.21
N GLU A 39 -1.45 4.86 -6.38
CA GLU A 39 -1.18 6.29 -6.34
C GLU A 39 -1.50 6.79 -4.95
N THR A 40 -0.57 7.54 -4.39
CA THR A 40 -0.73 8.06 -3.03
C THR A 40 -0.43 9.55 -3.02
N ASP A 41 -0.68 10.18 -1.87
CA ASP A 41 -0.35 11.59 -1.68
C ASP A 41 1.15 11.83 -1.79
N GLN A 42 1.97 10.80 -1.59
CA GLN A 42 3.42 10.93 -1.62
C GLN A 42 4.03 10.50 -2.94
N GLY A 43 3.19 10.08 -3.89
CA GLY A 43 3.67 9.64 -5.19
C GLY A 43 3.17 8.24 -5.49
N ILE A 44 3.78 7.62 -6.49
CA ILE A 44 3.37 6.29 -6.91
C ILE A 44 4.15 5.26 -6.14
N LEU A 45 3.43 4.33 -5.50
CA LEU A 45 4.04 3.29 -4.71
C LEU A 45 3.91 1.97 -5.46
N THR A 46 5.03 1.30 -5.69
CA THR A 46 5.07 0.01 -6.35
C THR A 46 5.42 -1.06 -5.32
N LEU A 47 4.55 -2.05 -5.22
CA LEU A 47 4.75 -3.17 -4.31
C LEU A 47 4.98 -4.42 -5.16
N LYS A 48 5.99 -5.18 -4.82
CA LYS A 48 6.28 -6.44 -5.52
C LYS A 48 6.33 -7.58 -4.52
N GLY A 49 5.82 -8.72 -4.92
CA GLY A 49 5.80 -9.87 -4.05
C GLY A 49 5.19 -11.08 -4.73
N LYS A 50 4.54 -11.93 -3.93
CA LYS A 50 3.93 -13.16 -4.41
C LYS A 50 2.54 -13.32 -3.81
N ASP A 51 1.63 -13.86 -4.60
CA ASP A 51 0.28 -14.15 -4.16
C ASP A 51 -0.40 -12.93 -3.56
N LEU A 52 -0.22 -11.79 -4.20
CA LEU A 52 -0.79 -10.55 -3.69
C LEU A 52 -2.27 -10.47 -4.01
N HIS A 53 -3.05 -10.10 -3.00
CA HIS A 53 -4.49 -9.94 -3.15
C HIS A 53 -4.92 -8.68 -2.43
N ILE A 54 -5.91 -8.00 -2.98
CA ILE A 54 -6.53 -6.88 -2.30
C ILE A 54 -7.64 -7.43 -1.43
N GLY A 55 -7.48 -7.32 -0.12
CA GLY A 55 -8.48 -7.79 0.82
C GLY A 55 -9.56 -6.76 1.07
N LYS A 56 -9.20 -5.49 0.98
CA LYS A 56 -10.14 -4.42 1.21
C LYS A 56 -9.67 -3.18 0.47
N LEU A 57 -10.61 -2.49 -0.14
CA LEU A 57 -10.31 -1.28 -0.89
C LEU A 57 -11.36 -0.23 -0.58
N SER A 58 -10.92 0.90 -0.05
CA SER A 58 -11.81 2.00 0.24
C SER A 58 -11.14 3.30 -0.18
N LEU A 59 -11.41 3.73 -1.40
CA LEU A 59 -10.79 4.96 -1.90
C LEU A 59 -11.38 6.20 -1.24
N GLU A 60 -12.59 6.12 -0.71
CA GLU A 60 -13.14 7.23 0.03
C GLU A 60 -12.33 7.54 1.27
N GLN A 61 -11.77 6.51 1.88
CA GLN A 61 -10.94 6.67 3.06
C GLN A 61 -9.46 6.62 2.72
N GLY A 62 -9.15 6.33 1.46
CA GLY A 62 -7.77 6.22 1.04
C GLY A 62 -7.07 5.02 1.63
N GLU A 63 -7.81 3.93 1.84
CA GLU A 63 -7.27 2.75 2.51
C GLU A 63 -7.29 1.53 1.62
N VAL A 64 -6.18 0.81 1.60
CA VAL A 64 -6.07 -0.45 0.87
C VAL A 64 -5.46 -1.48 1.80
N GLU A 65 -6.09 -2.65 1.86
CA GLU A 65 -5.57 -3.76 2.64
C GLU A 65 -5.16 -4.86 1.68
N LEU A 66 -3.93 -5.31 1.78
CA LEU A 66 -3.37 -6.31 0.90
C LEU A 66 -2.95 -7.54 1.68
N ASP A 67 -3.12 -8.70 1.06
CA ASP A 67 -2.63 -9.96 1.60
C ASP A 67 -1.60 -10.51 0.63
N GLY A 68 -0.68 -11.31 1.15
CA GLY A 68 0.33 -11.95 0.34
C GLY A 68 1.72 -11.70 0.90
N VAL A 69 2.74 -12.13 0.18
CA VAL A 69 4.12 -11.97 0.62
C VAL A 69 4.71 -10.77 -0.11
N ILE A 70 5.20 -9.80 0.65
CA ILE A 70 5.82 -8.62 0.07
C ILE A 70 7.32 -8.81 0.01
N GLU A 71 7.90 -8.55 -1.16
CA GLU A 71 9.33 -8.63 -1.35
C GLU A 71 9.98 -7.26 -1.46
N SER A 72 9.29 -6.28 -2.00
CA SER A 72 9.84 -4.94 -2.07
C SER A 72 8.74 -3.89 -2.20
N MET A 73 9.06 -2.68 -1.79
CA MET A 73 8.20 -1.52 -1.93
C MET A 73 9.07 -0.35 -2.38
N VAL A 74 8.64 0.35 -3.41
CA VAL A 74 9.41 1.47 -3.96
C VAL A 74 8.45 2.59 -4.34
N TYR A 75 8.82 3.79 -3.99
CA TYR A 75 8.12 4.99 -4.48
C TYR A 75 8.63 5.41 -5.83
#